data_b77e84abecaeee9cca857096cbdb50c1
#
_entry.id   b77e84abecaeee9cca857096cbdb50c1
#
_cell.length_a   1.000
_cell.length_b   1.000
_cell.length_c   1.000
_cell.angle_alpha   90.00
_cell.angle_beta   90.00
_cell.angle_gamma   90.00
#
_symmetry.space_group_name_H-M   'P 1'
#
loop_
_entity.id
_entity.type
_entity.pdbx_description
1 polymer ?
#
loop_
_entity_poly.entity_id
_entity_poly.type
_entity_poly.pdbx_seq_one_letter_code
_entity_poly.pdbx_strand_id
1 'polypeptide(L)'
;MKSALPCILTINGGSSSIRFAVYEAGKTPRRRLDGKIDRIGLNGTNFIVNDPAGKPQVPRRLAAADHRTAVNFLLDWLEAQPVFASVKAAGHRVVHGMKHSEPERVTPKLLAELHRITPYDPDHLPREIGLIEAFLRRHPKLPQVACFDTAFHRTMPRVAKLLPIPRRYAAKGVERYGFHGLSYAYLMEELSRVDPAAAKGRVILAHLGNGASLAAVRHGKSIDTSMGFTPTAGLVMSTRTGDLDPGLVYYLARTERMTVAQFQQMVNHESGLLGVSGISSDLRELLARESDDVRAAEAVALFCYQAKKWIGSFAAALGGLDTLVFAGGIGENAPLIRGRICDGLGFLGIELSQKRNAKNAPLISLDAGHVKVRVIRTDEELMIARSVTSVLNLGSIRET
;
A
#
# COMPACT_ATOMS: atom_id res chain seq x y z
N MET A 1 -1.89 -31.16 -27.05
CA MET A 1 -2.44 -30.38 -25.90
C MET A 1 -1.62 -29.09 -25.81
N LYS A 2 -2.24 -27.90 -25.89
CA LYS A 2 -1.50 -26.64 -25.64
C LYS A 2 -1.01 -26.69 -24.20
N SER A 3 0.31 -26.63 -23.98
CA SER A 3 0.91 -26.55 -22.66
C SER A 3 0.26 -25.39 -21.91
N ALA A 4 -0.30 -25.64 -20.72
CA ALA A 4 -0.85 -24.59 -19.90
C ALA A 4 0.26 -23.57 -19.61
N LEU A 5 -0.03 -22.29 -19.82
CA LEU A 5 0.94 -21.21 -19.52
C LEU A 5 1.33 -21.28 -18.03
N PRO A 6 2.61 -21.01 -17.72
CA PRO A 6 3.07 -21.01 -16.34
C PRO A 6 2.31 -19.97 -15.52
N CYS A 7 1.99 -20.29 -14.28
CA CYS A 7 1.33 -19.36 -13.35
C CYS A 7 2.30 -18.82 -12.31
N ILE A 8 2.01 -17.63 -11.84
CA ILE A 8 2.70 -16.92 -10.77
C ILE A 8 1.73 -16.73 -9.62
N LEU A 9 2.14 -17.16 -8.43
CA LEU A 9 1.44 -16.85 -7.19
C LEU A 9 1.97 -15.54 -6.63
N THR A 10 1.10 -14.64 -6.23
CA THR A 10 1.44 -13.39 -5.55
C THR A 10 0.93 -13.41 -4.13
N ILE A 11 1.76 -12.98 -3.18
CA ILE A 11 1.44 -12.92 -1.76
C ILE A 11 1.73 -11.51 -1.27
N ASN A 12 0.70 -10.86 -0.75
CA ASN A 12 0.76 -9.52 -0.19
C ASN A 12 0.36 -9.60 1.30
N GLY A 13 1.37 -9.76 2.16
CA GLY A 13 1.21 -9.82 3.60
C GLY A 13 1.04 -8.42 4.21
N GLY A 14 0.01 -8.24 5.01
CA GLY A 14 -0.21 -7.06 5.85
C GLY A 14 -0.16 -7.40 7.33
N SER A 15 -0.36 -6.40 8.20
CA SER A 15 -0.34 -6.58 9.66
C SER A 15 -1.44 -7.54 10.16
N SER A 16 -2.62 -7.52 9.57
CA SER A 16 -3.78 -8.34 9.95
C SER A 16 -4.46 -9.00 8.76
N SER A 17 -3.81 -9.06 7.59
CA SER A 17 -4.38 -9.67 6.40
C SER A 17 -3.31 -10.27 5.50
N ILE A 18 -3.69 -11.26 4.70
CA ILE A 18 -2.86 -11.79 3.62
C ILE A 18 -3.74 -11.80 2.37
N ARG A 19 -3.34 -11.04 1.34
CA ARG A 19 -3.94 -11.13 0.01
C ARG A 19 -3.09 -12.03 -0.86
N PHE A 20 -3.75 -12.74 -1.76
CA PHE A 20 -3.07 -13.61 -2.71
C PHE A 20 -3.79 -13.59 -4.05
N ALA A 21 -3.03 -13.83 -5.11
CA ALA A 21 -3.60 -14.06 -6.43
C ALA A 21 -2.71 -15.00 -7.24
N VAL A 22 -3.31 -15.72 -8.18
CA VAL A 22 -2.60 -16.52 -9.17
C VAL A 22 -2.83 -15.90 -10.53
N TYR A 23 -1.74 -15.56 -11.19
CA TYR A 23 -1.73 -15.00 -12.53
C TYR A 23 -1.11 -15.98 -13.52
N GLU A 24 -1.73 -16.14 -14.67
CA GLU A 24 -1.12 -16.75 -15.83
C GLU A 24 -0.06 -15.80 -16.39
N ALA A 25 1.19 -16.27 -16.54
CA ALA A 25 2.30 -15.45 -16.99
C ALA A 25 2.17 -15.12 -18.49
N GLY A 26 2.62 -13.92 -18.88
CA GLY A 26 2.58 -13.45 -20.27
C GLY A 26 2.84 -11.94 -20.33
N LYS A 27 2.84 -11.37 -21.53
CA LYS A 27 2.98 -9.91 -21.73
C LYS A 27 1.91 -9.13 -20.93
N THR A 28 0.70 -9.69 -20.84
CA THR A 28 -0.39 -9.18 -20.01
C THR A 28 -0.82 -10.30 -19.07
N PRO A 29 -0.34 -10.33 -17.80
CA PRO A 29 -0.71 -11.39 -16.87
C PRO A 29 -2.23 -11.44 -16.66
N ARG A 30 -2.80 -12.64 -16.72
CA ARG A 30 -4.24 -12.86 -16.54
C ARG A 30 -4.52 -13.49 -15.18
N ARG A 31 -5.34 -12.85 -14.38
CA ARG A 31 -5.76 -13.36 -13.07
C ARG A 31 -6.62 -14.61 -13.24
N ARG A 32 -6.30 -15.68 -12.52
CA ARG A 32 -6.99 -16.97 -12.52
C ARG A 32 -7.69 -17.24 -11.21
N LEU A 33 -7.15 -16.73 -10.12
CA LEU A 33 -7.63 -16.93 -8.76
C LEU A 33 -7.16 -15.75 -7.92
N ASP A 34 -7.98 -15.26 -7.01
CA ASP A 34 -7.56 -14.33 -5.98
C ASP A 34 -8.44 -14.40 -4.75
N GLY A 35 -7.91 -13.91 -3.64
CA GLY A 35 -8.61 -13.90 -2.38
C GLY A 35 -7.81 -13.24 -1.27
N LYS A 36 -8.37 -13.28 -0.08
CA LYS A 36 -7.72 -12.76 1.13
C LYS A 36 -8.09 -13.52 2.38
N ILE A 37 -7.17 -13.57 3.33
CA ILE A 37 -7.46 -13.79 4.73
C ILE A 37 -7.46 -12.43 5.40
N ASP A 38 -8.49 -12.10 6.14
CA ASP A 38 -8.69 -10.79 6.75
C ASP A 38 -8.94 -10.92 8.25
N ARG A 39 -8.56 -9.89 9.04
CA ARG A 39 -8.72 -9.84 10.50
C ARG A 39 -7.94 -10.95 11.24
N ILE A 40 -6.74 -11.29 10.78
CA ILE A 40 -5.85 -12.27 11.42
C ILE A 40 -5.44 -11.75 12.80
N GLY A 41 -5.58 -12.60 13.82
CA GLY A 41 -5.30 -12.23 15.22
C GLY A 41 -6.35 -11.33 15.88
N LEU A 42 -7.44 -11.05 15.18
CA LEU A 42 -8.60 -10.30 15.69
C LEU A 42 -9.83 -11.22 15.73
N ASN A 43 -10.85 -10.82 16.47
CA ASN A 43 -12.10 -11.56 16.48
C ASN A 43 -12.71 -11.61 15.07
N GLY A 44 -12.96 -12.82 14.56
CA GLY A 44 -13.63 -13.04 13.29
C GLY A 44 -12.71 -13.03 12.07
N THR A 45 -11.59 -13.76 12.12
CA THR A 45 -10.76 -14.03 10.93
C THR A 45 -11.62 -14.64 9.83
N ASN A 46 -11.57 -14.02 8.63
CA ASN A 46 -12.37 -14.42 7.48
C ASN A 46 -11.45 -14.79 6.30
N PHE A 47 -11.82 -15.85 5.60
CA PHE A 47 -11.24 -16.22 4.31
C PHE A 47 -12.24 -15.92 3.20
N ILE A 48 -11.82 -15.16 2.22
CA ILE A 48 -12.64 -14.70 1.09
C ILE A 48 -11.89 -15.05 -0.19
N VAL A 49 -12.57 -15.73 -1.10
CA VAL A 49 -12.09 -16.02 -2.46
C VAL A 49 -13.03 -15.33 -3.42
N ASN A 50 -12.49 -14.73 -4.46
CA ASN A 50 -13.29 -14.15 -5.51
C ASN A 50 -13.62 -15.18 -6.58
N ASP A 51 -14.80 -15.08 -7.17
CA ASP A 51 -15.15 -15.87 -8.34
C ASP A 51 -14.32 -15.44 -9.58
N PRO A 52 -14.38 -16.18 -10.70
CA PRO A 52 -13.65 -15.79 -11.92
C PRO A 52 -14.03 -14.41 -12.49
N ALA A 53 -15.18 -13.86 -12.11
CA ALA A 53 -15.61 -12.51 -12.45
C ALA A 53 -15.10 -11.45 -11.45
N GLY A 54 -14.35 -11.87 -10.42
CA GLY A 54 -13.81 -10.99 -9.39
C GLY A 54 -14.80 -10.59 -8.30
N LYS A 55 -15.95 -11.28 -8.19
CA LYS A 55 -16.91 -11.05 -7.11
C LYS A 55 -16.56 -11.90 -5.89
N PRO A 56 -16.56 -11.32 -4.68
CA PRO A 56 -16.27 -12.07 -3.46
C PRO A 56 -17.34 -13.13 -3.21
N GLN A 57 -16.89 -14.36 -2.93
CA GLN A 57 -17.76 -15.43 -2.42
C GLN A 57 -18.08 -15.18 -0.95
N VAL A 58 -19.04 -15.95 -0.41
CA VAL A 58 -19.42 -15.85 1.00
C VAL A 58 -18.19 -16.10 1.88
N PRO A 59 -17.86 -15.16 2.81
CA PRO A 59 -16.72 -15.30 3.68
C PRO A 59 -16.81 -16.58 4.54
N ARG A 60 -15.74 -17.36 4.56
CA ARG A 60 -15.60 -18.50 5.48
C ARG A 60 -14.87 -18.06 6.74
N ARG A 61 -15.49 -18.20 7.90
CA ARG A 61 -14.80 -18.00 9.18
C ARG A 61 -13.69 -19.01 9.37
N LEU A 62 -12.52 -18.55 9.82
CA LEU A 62 -11.37 -19.36 10.13
C LEU A 62 -11.08 -19.33 11.63
N ALA A 63 -10.75 -20.50 12.18
CA ALA A 63 -10.15 -20.62 13.52
C ALA A 63 -8.63 -20.31 13.46
N ALA A 64 -8.25 -19.15 12.91
CA ALA A 64 -6.85 -18.73 12.83
C ALA A 64 -6.58 -17.69 13.92
N ALA A 65 -6.01 -18.16 15.03
CA ALA A 65 -5.70 -17.33 16.18
C ALA A 65 -4.50 -16.38 15.92
N ASP A 66 -3.62 -16.74 14.99
CA ASP A 66 -2.40 -16.02 14.68
C ASP A 66 -2.03 -16.08 13.19
N HIS A 67 -1.00 -15.33 12.83
CA HIS A 67 -0.52 -15.24 11.46
C HIS A 67 0.05 -16.58 10.95
N ARG A 68 0.71 -17.37 11.79
CA ARG A 68 1.29 -18.66 11.43
C ARG A 68 0.20 -19.68 11.04
N THR A 69 -0.86 -19.74 11.81
CA THR A 69 -2.02 -20.60 11.53
C THR A 69 -2.70 -20.19 10.23
N ALA A 70 -2.85 -18.87 9.99
CA ALA A 70 -3.41 -18.35 8.74
C ALA A 70 -2.55 -18.72 7.51
N VAL A 71 -1.22 -18.64 7.63
CA VAL A 71 -0.27 -19.02 6.56
C VAL A 71 -0.36 -20.51 6.24
N ASN A 72 -0.38 -21.37 7.26
CA ASN A 72 -0.51 -22.83 7.04
C ASN A 72 -1.84 -23.16 6.35
N PHE A 73 -2.94 -22.59 6.83
CA PHE A 73 -4.24 -22.73 6.17
C PHE A 73 -4.20 -22.29 4.70
N LEU A 74 -3.57 -21.14 4.41
CA LEU A 74 -3.46 -20.63 3.04
C LEU A 74 -2.68 -21.60 2.15
N LEU A 75 -1.56 -22.14 2.63
CA LEU A 75 -0.74 -23.10 1.90
C LEU A 75 -1.54 -24.38 1.59
N ASP A 76 -2.19 -24.98 2.60
CA ASP A 76 -3.01 -26.19 2.43
C ASP A 76 -4.14 -25.95 1.42
N TRP A 77 -4.79 -24.80 1.52
CA TRP A 77 -5.88 -24.45 0.60
C TRP A 77 -5.40 -24.21 -0.83
N LEU A 78 -4.27 -23.50 -1.01
CA LEU A 78 -3.70 -23.25 -2.34
C LEU A 78 -3.28 -24.55 -3.03
N GLU A 79 -2.63 -25.46 -2.31
CA GLU A 79 -2.19 -26.77 -2.84
C GLU A 79 -3.36 -27.64 -3.30
N ALA A 80 -4.51 -27.49 -2.68
CA ALA A 80 -5.75 -28.19 -3.08
C ALA A 80 -6.38 -27.60 -4.36
N GLN A 81 -5.92 -26.42 -4.84
CA GLN A 81 -6.48 -25.81 -6.05
C GLN A 81 -5.82 -26.39 -7.31
N PRO A 82 -6.60 -26.82 -8.32
CA PRO A 82 -6.03 -27.35 -9.57
C PRO A 82 -5.04 -26.42 -10.25
N VAL A 83 -5.23 -25.09 -10.16
CA VAL A 83 -4.36 -24.07 -10.74
C VAL A 83 -2.96 -24.07 -10.11
N PHE A 84 -2.82 -24.56 -8.86
CA PHE A 84 -1.54 -24.55 -8.16
C PHE A 84 -0.48 -25.43 -8.83
N ALA A 85 -0.86 -26.51 -9.48
CA ALA A 85 0.03 -27.38 -10.26
C ALA A 85 0.76 -26.62 -11.39
N SER A 86 0.17 -25.53 -11.87
CA SER A 86 0.73 -24.66 -12.91
C SER A 86 1.61 -23.54 -12.35
N VAL A 87 1.68 -23.35 -11.02
CA VAL A 87 2.49 -22.31 -10.37
C VAL A 87 3.97 -22.65 -10.53
N LYS A 88 4.73 -21.73 -11.12
CA LYS A 88 6.17 -21.86 -11.41
C LYS A 88 7.04 -20.88 -10.61
N ALA A 89 6.41 -19.89 -9.97
CA ALA A 89 7.10 -18.92 -9.11
C ALA A 89 6.12 -18.29 -8.13
N ALA A 90 6.65 -17.76 -7.02
CA ALA A 90 5.91 -16.92 -6.09
C ALA A 90 6.55 -15.54 -5.95
N GLY A 91 5.74 -14.50 -5.86
CA GLY A 91 6.16 -13.14 -5.55
C GLY A 91 5.62 -12.69 -4.21
N HIS A 92 6.45 -12.06 -3.41
CA HIS A 92 6.08 -11.55 -2.09
C HIS A 92 6.26 -10.05 -2.02
N ARG A 93 5.25 -9.34 -1.53
CA ARG A 93 5.45 -7.98 -1.06
C ARG A 93 6.35 -8.00 0.17
N VAL A 94 7.34 -7.12 0.17
CA VAL A 94 8.20 -6.82 1.32
C VAL A 94 8.13 -5.33 1.58
N VAL A 95 7.64 -4.96 2.75
CA VAL A 95 7.36 -3.56 3.09
C VAL A 95 8.60 -2.69 3.05
N HIS A 96 9.74 -3.19 3.53
CA HIS A 96 10.97 -2.42 3.65
C HIS A 96 12.16 -3.10 2.98
N GLY A 97 12.70 -2.45 1.94
CA GLY A 97 13.83 -2.97 1.16
C GLY A 97 15.19 -2.34 1.54
N MET A 98 15.24 -1.27 2.32
CA MET A 98 16.48 -0.51 2.55
C MET A 98 17.19 -0.14 1.23
N LYS A 99 18.33 -0.80 0.96
CA LYS A 99 19.13 -0.60 -0.24
C LYS A 99 18.57 -1.29 -1.49
N HIS A 100 17.63 -2.23 -1.30
CA HIS A 100 17.02 -2.96 -2.40
C HIS A 100 16.03 -2.06 -3.12
N SER A 101 16.38 -1.65 -4.32
CA SER A 101 15.63 -0.68 -5.13
C SER A 101 14.91 -1.32 -6.32
N GLU A 102 15.05 -2.62 -6.49
CA GLU A 102 14.44 -3.42 -7.54
C GLU A 102 13.91 -4.73 -6.96
N PRO A 103 12.93 -5.39 -7.59
CA PRO A 103 12.53 -6.74 -7.21
C PRO A 103 13.69 -7.72 -7.36
N GLU A 104 13.88 -8.61 -6.39
CA GLU A 104 15.01 -9.53 -6.35
C GLU A 104 14.57 -10.96 -6.06
N ARG A 105 15.29 -11.94 -6.65
CA ARG A 105 15.10 -13.34 -6.31
C ARG A 105 15.45 -13.59 -4.84
N VAL A 106 14.59 -14.26 -4.12
CA VAL A 106 14.86 -14.66 -2.73
C VAL A 106 16.00 -15.68 -2.71
N THR A 107 17.06 -15.30 -2.00
CA THR A 107 18.26 -16.11 -1.76
C THR A 107 18.52 -16.19 -0.26
N PRO A 108 19.32 -17.16 0.24
CA PRO A 108 19.71 -17.19 1.65
C PRO A 108 20.37 -15.88 2.12
N LYS A 109 21.15 -15.22 1.23
CA LYS A 109 21.79 -13.92 1.52
C LYS A 109 20.74 -12.83 1.71
N LEU A 110 19.78 -12.70 0.78
CA LEU A 110 18.70 -11.73 0.90
C LEU A 110 17.87 -11.97 2.16
N LEU A 111 17.54 -13.22 2.45
CA LEU A 111 16.74 -13.56 3.63
C LEU A 111 17.45 -13.19 4.94
N ALA A 112 18.77 -13.48 5.04
CA ALA A 112 19.59 -13.06 6.17
C ALA A 112 19.64 -11.53 6.31
N GLU A 113 19.67 -10.78 5.20
CA GLU A 113 19.63 -9.32 5.23
C GLU A 113 18.25 -8.81 5.68
N LEU A 114 17.16 -9.41 5.23
CA LEU A 114 15.80 -9.06 5.68
C LEU A 114 15.64 -9.28 7.19
N HIS A 115 16.13 -10.39 7.73
CA HIS A 115 16.16 -10.61 9.17
C HIS A 115 16.96 -9.52 9.91
N ARG A 116 18.13 -9.13 9.39
CA ARG A 116 18.97 -8.09 10.00
C ARG A 116 18.30 -6.72 10.03
N ILE A 117 17.48 -6.40 9.04
CA ILE A 117 16.79 -5.10 8.95
C ILE A 117 15.40 -5.09 9.64
N THR A 118 14.98 -6.18 10.24
CA THR A 118 13.72 -6.27 11.01
C THR A 118 13.50 -5.10 11.98
N PRO A 119 14.52 -4.56 12.69
CA PRO A 119 14.32 -3.40 13.57
C PRO A 119 13.83 -2.13 12.87
N TYR A 120 13.91 -2.02 11.54
CA TYR A 120 13.39 -0.88 10.78
C TYR A 120 11.87 -0.90 10.62
N ASP A 121 11.28 -2.10 10.57
CA ASP A 121 9.82 -2.28 10.57
C ASP A 121 9.45 -3.58 11.29
N PRO A 122 9.43 -3.54 12.64
CA PRO A 122 9.17 -4.73 13.45
C PRO A 122 7.72 -5.21 13.35
N ASP A 123 6.80 -4.39 12.86
CA ASP A 123 5.38 -4.73 12.74
C ASP A 123 5.07 -5.56 11.49
N HIS A 124 5.81 -5.39 10.38
CA HIS A 124 5.53 -6.04 9.10
C HIS A 124 6.61 -7.05 8.70
N LEU A 125 7.90 -6.68 8.72
CA LEU A 125 8.98 -7.54 8.23
C LEU A 125 8.99 -8.96 8.81
N PRO A 126 8.82 -9.19 10.14
CA PRO A 126 8.83 -10.55 10.67
C PRO A 126 7.74 -11.45 10.07
N ARG A 127 6.57 -10.89 9.80
CA ARG A 127 5.42 -11.63 9.23
C ARG A 127 5.64 -11.93 7.76
N GLU A 128 6.19 -10.98 7.00
CA GLU A 128 6.51 -11.13 5.58
C GLU A 128 7.65 -12.13 5.37
N ILE A 129 8.71 -12.06 6.19
CA ILE A 129 9.78 -13.06 6.21
C ILE A 129 9.23 -14.44 6.54
N GLY A 130 8.36 -14.54 7.54
CA GLY A 130 7.71 -15.80 7.93
C GLY A 130 6.88 -16.43 6.79
N LEU A 131 6.22 -15.61 5.96
CA LEU A 131 5.53 -16.06 4.74
C LEU A 131 6.54 -16.65 3.73
N ILE A 132 7.61 -15.92 3.41
CA ILE A 132 8.66 -16.38 2.49
C ILE A 132 9.25 -17.71 2.96
N GLU A 133 9.60 -17.81 4.24
CA GLU A 133 10.16 -19.01 4.83
C GLU A 133 9.19 -20.19 4.84
N ALA A 134 7.89 -19.94 5.07
CA ALA A 134 6.87 -20.99 5.01
C ALA A 134 6.80 -21.60 3.60
N PHE A 135 6.83 -20.75 2.57
CA PHE A 135 6.90 -21.22 1.17
C PHE A 135 8.22 -21.93 0.87
N LEU A 136 9.37 -21.45 1.35
CA LEU A 136 10.67 -22.14 1.17
C LEU A 136 10.69 -23.54 1.79
N ARG A 137 10.13 -23.69 2.99
CA ARG A 137 10.06 -25.00 3.66
C ARG A 137 9.15 -25.96 2.91
N ARG A 138 7.99 -25.48 2.44
CA ARG A 138 6.98 -26.36 1.81
C ARG A 138 7.29 -26.63 0.34
N HIS A 139 7.84 -25.65 -0.37
CA HIS A 139 8.16 -25.70 -1.80
C HIS A 139 9.60 -25.24 -2.07
N PRO A 140 10.64 -26.00 -1.63
CA PRO A 140 12.04 -25.56 -1.69
C PRO A 140 12.56 -25.34 -3.13
N LYS A 141 11.89 -25.93 -4.13
CA LYS A 141 12.24 -25.77 -5.55
C LYS A 141 11.48 -24.62 -6.25
N LEU A 142 10.47 -24.03 -5.59
CA LEU A 142 9.69 -22.95 -6.16
C LEU A 142 10.48 -21.64 -6.05
N PRO A 143 10.90 -21.01 -7.18
CA PRO A 143 11.58 -19.73 -7.12
C PRO A 143 10.66 -18.67 -6.51
N GLN A 144 11.22 -17.85 -5.63
CA GLN A 144 10.51 -16.75 -5.01
C GLN A 144 11.18 -15.41 -5.32
N VAL A 145 10.40 -14.33 -5.42
CA VAL A 145 10.86 -12.97 -5.68
C VAL A 145 10.30 -12.04 -4.59
N ALA A 146 11.17 -11.24 -3.99
CA ALA A 146 10.79 -10.17 -3.09
C ALA A 146 10.56 -8.88 -3.89
N CYS A 147 9.43 -8.22 -3.68
CA CYS A 147 9.03 -6.97 -4.31
C CYS A 147 8.88 -5.90 -3.22
N PHE A 148 9.71 -4.87 -3.26
CA PHE A 148 9.85 -3.92 -2.16
C PHE A 148 8.95 -2.70 -2.33
N ASP A 149 8.16 -2.37 -1.31
CA ASP A 149 7.32 -1.17 -1.30
C ASP A 149 8.12 0.14 -1.39
N THR A 150 9.35 0.12 -0.89
CA THR A 150 10.24 1.29 -0.92
C THR A 150 10.87 1.54 -2.30
N ALA A 151 10.84 0.56 -3.21
CA ALA A 151 11.56 0.61 -4.48
C ALA A 151 11.12 1.76 -5.42
N PHE A 152 9.83 2.10 -5.44
CA PHE A 152 9.31 3.19 -6.27
C PHE A 152 9.96 4.54 -5.93
N HIS A 153 10.30 4.73 -4.65
CA HIS A 153 10.83 5.99 -4.12
C HIS A 153 12.35 6.13 -4.26
N ARG A 154 13.04 5.16 -4.89
CA ARG A 154 14.50 5.19 -5.10
C ARG A 154 15.00 6.45 -5.80
N THR A 155 14.16 7.05 -6.64
CA THR A 155 14.48 8.24 -7.45
C THR A 155 14.32 9.56 -6.71
N MET A 156 13.83 9.55 -5.47
CA MET A 156 13.73 10.78 -4.67
C MET A 156 15.09 11.46 -4.55
N PRO A 157 15.15 12.80 -4.72
CA PRO A 157 16.37 13.56 -4.53
C PRO A 157 16.83 13.49 -3.06
N ARG A 158 18.13 13.65 -2.85
CA ARG A 158 18.73 13.55 -1.51
C ARG A 158 18.04 14.44 -0.47
N VAL A 159 17.64 15.66 -0.85
CA VAL A 159 16.96 16.60 0.04
C VAL A 159 15.63 16.06 0.57
N ALA A 160 14.87 15.34 -0.24
CA ALA A 160 13.60 14.72 0.18
C ALA A 160 13.81 13.48 1.08
N LYS A 161 14.96 12.80 0.94
CA LYS A 161 15.31 11.63 1.77
C LYS A 161 15.88 12.01 3.14
N LEU A 162 16.51 13.18 3.28
CA LEU A 162 17.14 13.58 4.52
C LEU A 162 16.11 13.82 5.63
N LEU A 163 16.38 13.24 6.79
CA LEU A 163 15.72 13.63 8.03
C LEU A 163 16.57 14.70 8.73
N PRO A 164 15.97 15.72 9.36
CA PRO A 164 16.70 16.81 10.02
C PRO A 164 17.26 16.39 11.39
N ILE A 165 18.07 15.33 11.39
CA ILE A 165 18.74 14.75 12.56
C ILE A 165 20.26 14.63 12.30
N PRO A 166 21.09 14.40 13.34
CA PRO A 166 22.54 14.32 13.17
C PRO A 166 22.97 13.35 12.07
N ARG A 167 23.90 13.79 11.21
CA ARG A 167 24.36 13.05 10.01
C ARG A 167 24.83 11.63 10.28
N ARG A 168 25.30 11.31 11.50
CA ARG A 168 25.70 9.94 11.87
C ARG A 168 24.58 8.91 11.70
N TYR A 169 23.32 9.33 11.79
CA TYR A 169 22.18 8.45 11.58
C TYR A 169 21.91 8.20 10.09
N ALA A 170 22.04 9.24 9.25
CA ALA A 170 21.94 9.06 7.80
C ALA A 170 23.03 8.11 7.27
N ALA A 171 24.26 8.13 7.87
CA ALA A 171 25.31 7.18 7.54
C ALA A 171 24.96 5.71 7.89
N LYS A 172 24.02 5.51 8.81
CA LYS A 172 23.46 4.20 9.18
C LYS A 172 22.24 3.79 8.36
N GLY A 173 21.84 4.60 7.37
CA GLY A 173 20.65 4.35 6.55
C GLY A 173 19.34 4.88 7.15
N VAL A 174 19.40 5.77 8.16
CA VAL A 174 18.19 6.40 8.69
C VAL A 174 17.83 7.58 7.80
N GLU A 175 16.90 7.36 6.89
CA GLU A 175 16.41 8.35 5.92
C GLU A 175 14.92 8.12 5.63
N ARG A 176 14.27 9.00 4.88
CA ARG A 176 12.93 8.78 4.33
C ARG A 176 13.00 7.74 3.23
N TYR A 177 12.25 6.67 3.36
CA TYR A 177 12.10 5.61 2.35
C TYR A 177 10.83 5.77 1.53
N GLY A 178 9.70 6.00 2.19
CA GLY A 178 8.38 5.95 1.58
C GLY A 178 7.92 4.51 1.31
N PHE A 179 6.62 4.33 1.19
CA PHE A 179 5.98 3.02 1.08
C PHE A 179 4.83 3.07 0.07
N HIS A 180 4.04 2.00 -0.07
CA HIS A 180 3.03 1.81 -1.11
C HIS A 180 3.60 1.85 -2.53
N GLY A 181 4.88 1.54 -2.68
CA GLY A 181 5.57 1.66 -3.97
C GLY A 181 5.02 0.75 -5.06
N LEU A 182 4.52 -0.44 -4.72
CA LEU A 182 3.86 -1.34 -5.67
C LEU A 182 2.57 -0.70 -6.21
N SER A 183 1.78 -0.07 -5.34
CA SER A 183 0.60 0.68 -5.75
C SER A 183 0.97 1.85 -6.67
N TYR A 184 1.96 2.65 -6.29
CA TYR A 184 2.38 3.80 -7.09
C TYR A 184 2.98 3.42 -8.44
N ALA A 185 3.74 2.34 -8.50
CA ALA A 185 4.24 1.81 -9.76
C ALA A 185 3.09 1.42 -10.69
N TYR A 186 2.09 0.69 -10.18
CA TYR A 186 0.89 0.34 -10.92
C TYR A 186 0.13 1.57 -11.42
N LEU A 187 -0.10 2.55 -10.52
CA LEU A 187 -0.84 3.77 -10.86
C LEU A 187 -0.15 4.58 -11.95
N MET A 188 1.19 4.66 -11.94
CA MET A 188 1.94 5.35 -12.99
C MET A 188 1.90 4.59 -14.32
N GLU A 189 1.98 3.27 -14.32
CA GLU A 189 1.80 2.47 -15.54
C GLU A 189 0.39 2.63 -16.12
N GLU A 190 -0.63 2.58 -15.26
CA GLU A 190 -2.02 2.74 -15.69
C GLU A 190 -2.30 4.17 -16.17
N LEU A 191 -1.78 5.18 -15.47
CA LEU A 191 -1.86 6.57 -15.91
C LEU A 191 -1.18 6.75 -17.28
N SER A 192 -0.01 6.14 -17.49
CA SER A 192 0.68 6.17 -18.78
C SER A 192 -0.11 5.51 -19.90
N ARG A 193 -0.89 4.46 -19.58
CA ARG A 193 -1.75 3.77 -20.54
C ARG A 193 -2.97 4.60 -20.94
N VAL A 194 -3.60 5.30 -19.97
CA VAL A 194 -4.85 6.05 -20.23
C VAL A 194 -4.60 7.50 -20.62
N ASP A 195 -3.48 8.08 -20.21
CA ASP A 195 -3.09 9.46 -20.50
C ASP A 195 -1.56 9.62 -20.45
N PRO A 196 -0.85 9.28 -21.54
CA PRO A 196 0.61 9.33 -21.61
C PRO A 196 1.21 10.72 -21.35
N ALA A 197 0.47 11.78 -21.70
CA ALA A 197 0.90 13.15 -21.47
C ALA A 197 0.85 13.50 -19.96
N ALA A 198 -0.25 13.14 -19.30
CA ALA A 198 -0.41 13.33 -17.85
C ALA A 198 0.68 12.59 -17.05
N ALA A 199 1.04 11.36 -17.44
CA ALA A 199 2.07 10.58 -16.78
C ALA A 199 3.47 11.21 -16.82
N LYS A 200 3.75 12.09 -17.78
CA LYS A 200 5.01 12.85 -17.91
C LYS A 200 4.99 14.18 -17.16
N GLY A 201 3.82 14.62 -16.69
CA GLY A 201 3.62 15.86 -15.99
C GLY A 201 3.98 15.82 -14.50
N ARG A 202 3.42 16.78 -13.76
CA ARG A 202 3.48 16.90 -12.30
C ARG A 202 2.27 16.17 -11.73
N VAL A 203 2.51 15.05 -11.10
CA VAL A 203 1.46 14.13 -10.63
C VAL A 203 1.52 13.99 -9.13
N ILE A 204 0.38 14.06 -8.45
CA ILE A 204 0.24 13.60 -7.08
C ILE A 204 -0.60 12.33 -7.10
N LEU A 205 -0.06 11.26 -6.51
CA LEU A 205 -0.75 10.00 -6.30
C LEU A 205 -1.19 9.93 -4.83
N ALA A 206 -2.48 9.74 -4.59
CA ALA A 206 -3.07 9.64 -3.26
C ALA A 206 -3.62 8.22 -3.07
N HIS A 207 -2.82 7.35 -2.46
CA HIS A 207 -3.26 6.03 -2.00
C HIS A 207 -3.92 6.18 -0.64
N LEU A 208 -5.25 6.11 -0.59
CA LEU A 208 -6.04 6.29 0.62
C LEU A 208 -6.78 4.99 0.96
N GLY A 209 -6.37 4.34 2.04
CA GLY A 209 -6.93 3.10 2.56
C GLY A 209 -6.74 3.01 4.08
N ASN A 210 -6.67 1.80 4.65
CA ASN A 210 -6.30 1.61 6.07
C ASN A 210 -4.92 2.21 6.36
N GLY A 211 -3.93 1.95 5.48
CA GLY A 211 -2.75 2.79 5.33
C GLY A 211 -3.03 3.87 4.31
N ALA A 212 -2.51 5.07 4.51
CA ALA A 212 -2.69 6.19 3.61
C ALA A 212 -1.37 6.94 3.38
N SER A 213 -1.07 7.25 2.14
CA SER A 213 0.07 8.09 1.78
C SER A 213 -0.15 8.82 0.47
N LEU A 214 0.65 9.86 0.24
CA LEU A 214 0.76 10.54 -1.03
C LEU A 214 2.18 10.41 -1.58
N ALA A 215 2.30 10.46 -2.90
CA ALA A 215 3.59 10.59 -3.59
C ALA A 215 3.53 11.72 -4.61
N ALA A 216 4.56 12.56 -4.62
CA ALA A 216 4.81 13.56 -5.65
C ALA A 216 5.67 12.93 -6.74
N VAL A 217 5.21 13.01 -7.99
CA VAL A 217 5.86 12.35 -9.14
C VAL A 217 6.06 13.36 -10.25
N ARG A 218 7.24 13.37 -10.87
CA ARG A 218 7.54 14.16 -12.07
C ARG A 218 8.24 13.30 -13.09
N HIS A 219 7.80 13.33 -14.34
CA HIS A 219 8.35 12.51 -15.43
C HIS A 219 8.39 11.00 -15.07
N GLY A 220 7.36 10.50 -14.39
CA GLY A 220 7.28 9.11 -13.96
C GLY A 220 8.17 8.73 -12.76
N LYS A 221 8.90 9.68 -12.16
CA LYS A 221 9.84 9.45 -11.05
C LYS A 221 9.33 10.07 -9.77
N SER A 222 9.42 9.32 -8.67
CA SER A 222 9.12 9.85 -7.33
C SER A 222 10.08 10.98 -6.97
N ILE A 223 9.50 12.12 -6.57
CA ILE A 223 10.21 13.32 -6.12
C ILE A 223 10.13 13.43 -4.59
N ASP A 224 8.97 13.05 -4.02
CA ASP A 224 8.74 13.06 -2.57
C ASP A 224 7.60 12.12 -2.21
N THR A 225 7.45 11.80 -0.93
CA THR A 225 6.34 11.00 -0.41
C THR A 225 6.04 11.34 1.05
N SER A 226 4.79 11.17 1.47
CA SER A 226 4.35 11.54 2.81
C SER A 226 4.86 10.60 3.91
N MET A 227 4.98 9.29 3.64
CA MET A 227 5.55 8.36 4.61
C MET A 227 7.05 8.57 4.75
N GLY A 228 7.58 8.29 5.95
CA GLY A 228 8.93 8.65 6.34
C GLY A 228 9.91 7.48 6.34
N PHE A 229 10.62 7.36 7.46
CA PHE A 229 11.50 6.23 7.80
C PHE A 229 10.70 4.95 8.00
N THR A 230 9.50 5.08 8.60
CA THR A 230 8.51 4.01 8.79
C THR A 230 7.20 4.36 8.07
N PRO A 231 6.29 3.41 7.86
CA PRO A 231 4.97 3.68 7.28
C PRO A 231 3.99 4.36 8.25
N THR A 232 4.47 4.91 9.38
CA THR A 232 3.65 5.59 10.40
C THR A 232 3.51 7.08 10.11
N ALA A 233 4.58 7.74 9.60
CA ALA A 233 4.60 9.17 9.32
C ALA A 233 3.69 9.58 8.15
N GLY A 234 3.40 10.86 8.04
CA GLY A 234 2.62 11.48 6.96
C GLY A 234 1.16 11.67 7.33
N LEU A 235 0.26 11.01 6.61
CA LEU A 235 -1.19 11.15 6.79
C LEU A 235 -1.69 10.46 8.05
N VAL A 236 -2.76 10.99 8.60
CA VAL A 236 -3.62 10.24 9.55
C VAL A 236 -4.18 9.01 8.84
N MET A 237 -4.14 7.85 9.50
CA MET A 237 -4.58 6.57 8.94
C MET A 237 -5.65 5.93 9.83
N SER A 238 -6.05 4.72 9.55
CA SER A 238 -7.05 4.02 10.38
C SER A 238 -6.66 3.93 11.86
N THR A 239 -5.41 3.54 12.14
CA THR A 239 -4.89 3.37 13.52
C THR A 239 -3.54 4.04 13.75
N ARG A 240 -2.90 4.60 12.70
CA ARG A 240 -1.60 5.27 12.78
C ARG A 240 -1.78 6.78 12.83
N THR A 241 -0.91 7.42 13.62
CA THR A 241 -0.98 8.88 13.85
C THR A 241 -0.78 9.74 12.61
N GLY A 242 0.10 9.34 11.69
CA GLY A 242 0.75 10.28 10.78
C GLY A 242 1.85 11.07 11.52
N ASP A 243 2.11 12.28 11.04
CA ASP A 243 3.12 13.15 11.63
C ASP A 243 2.74 13.57 13.06
N LEU A 244 3.72 13.49 13.96
CA LEU A 244 3.60 13.91 15.35
C LEU A 244 4.80 14.79 15.74
N ASP A 245 4.59 15.64 16.76
CA ASP A 245 5.67 16.35 17.44
C ASP A 245 6.54 15.35 18.23
N PRO A 246 7.87 15.31 18.00
CA PRO A 246 8.78 14.44 18.74
C PRO A 246 8.76 14.67 20.25
N GLY A 247 8.38 15.86 20.71
CA GLY A 247 8.26 16.20 22.13
C GLY A 247 7.22 15.38 22.89
N LEU A 248 6.23 14.81 22.19
CA LEU A 248 5.22 13.95 22.79
C LEU A 248 5.83 12.70 23.43
N VAL A 249 6.91 12.13 22.89
CA VAL A 249 7.60 10.97 23.48
C VAL A 249 8.06 11.32 24.88
N TYR A 250 8.74 12.47 25.04
CA TYR A 250 9.23 12.92 26.32
C TYR A 250 8.08 13.24 27.30
N TYR A 251 7.06 13.97 26.83
CA TYR A 251 5.90 14.35 27.63
C TYR A 251 5.20 13.11 28.23
N LEU A 252 4.81 12.15 27.38
CA LEU A 252 4.09 10.95 27.82
C LEU A 252 4.96 10.02 28.70
N ALA A 253 6.27 9.92 28.40
CA ALA A 253 7.18 9.19 29.27
C ALA A 253 7.27 9.78 30.69
N ARG A 254 7.16 11.11 30.83
CA ARG A 254 7.22 11.80 32.12
C ARG A 254 5.90 11.80 32.85
N THR A 255 4.79 12.06 32.17
CA THR A 255 3.46 12.22 32.80
C THR A 255 2.75 10.90 33.03
N GLU A 256 2.93 9.92 32.12
CA GLU A 256 2.21 8.64 32.19
C GLU A 256 3.15 7.43 32.36
N ARG A 257 4.46 7.67 32.51
CA ARG A 257 5.50 6.62 32.59
C ARG A 257 5.47 5.67 31.38
N MET A 258 5.03 6.20 30.23
CA MET A 258 4.92 5.43 28.99
C MET A 258 6.30 4.97 28.51
N THR A 259 6.46 3.67 28.26
CA THR A 259 7.69 3.11 27.68
C THR A 259 7.74 3.34 26.17
N VAL A 260 8.92 3.21 25.56
CA VAL A 260 9.09 3.30 24.09
C VAL A 260 8.23 2.28 23.35
N ALA A 261 8.09 1.06 23.89
CA ALA A 261 7.25 0.02 23.29
C ALA A 261 5.75 0.40 23.34
N GLN A 262 5.28 0.95 24.46
CA GLN A 262 3.91 1.45 24.59
C GLN A 262 3.66 2.64 23.68
N PHE A 263 4.63 3.56 23.52
CA PHE A 263 4.52 4.66 22.59
C PHE A 263 4.40 4.15 21.16
N GLN A 264 5.22 3.17 20.76
CA GLN A 264 5.12 2.55 19.43
C GLN A 264 3.78 1.86 19.22
N GLN A 265 3.28 1.14 20.20
CA GLN A 265 1.95 0.53 20.17
C GLN A 265 0.87 1.59 19.97
N MET A 266 0.89 2.68 20.72
CA MET A 266 -0.06 3.78 20.61
C MET A 266 -0.06 4.40 19.21
N VAL A 267 1.12 4.80 18.70
CA VAL A 267 1.20 5.52 17.40
C VAL A 267 0.83 4.67 16.19
N ASN A 268 0.96 3.34 16.29
CA ASN A 268 0.67 2.43 15.18
C ASN A 268 -0.71 1.77 15.24
N HIS A 269 -1.25 1.53 16.45
CA HIS A 269 -2.42 0.66 16.62
C HIS A 269 -3.59 1.30 17.36
N GLU A 270 -3.39 2.41 18.08
CA GLU A 270 -4.39 3.02 18.95
C GLU A 270 -4.71 4.47 18.57
N SER A 271 -4.12 4.96 17.49
CA SER A 271 -4.19 6.36 17.06
C SER A 271 -5.00 6.50 15.76
N GLY A 272 -4.73 7.52 15.00
CA GLY A 272 -5.40 7.78 13.73
C GLY A 272 -6.89 8.02 13.89
N LEU A 273 -7.68 7.52 12.94
CA LEU A 273 -9.15 7.62 12.99
C LEU A 273 -9.70 6.99 14.28
N LEU A 274 -9.16 5.82 14.66
CA LEU A 274 -9.56 5.14 15.89
C LEU A 274 -9.30 6.01 17.12
N GLY A 275 -8.08 6.52 17.27
CA GLY A 275 -7.66 7.28 18.45
C GLY A 275 -8.42 8.60 18.60
N VAL A 276 -8.63 9.33 17.49
CA VAL A 276 -9.35 10.61 17.50
C VAL A 276 -10.84 10.42 17.75
N SER A 277 -11.45 9.42 17.10
CA SER A 277 -12.88 9.16 17.30
C SER A 277 -13.19 8.43 18.61
N GLY A 278 -12.28 7.59 19.10
CA GLY A 278 -12.55 6.67 20.20
C GLY A 278 -13.64 5.62 19.88
N ILE A 279 -14.03 5.48 18.60
CA ILE A 279 -15.18 4.67 18.17
C ILE A 279 -14.76 3.60 17.17
N SER A 280 -14.11 4.01 16.06
CA SER A 280 -13.82 3.10 14.96
C SER A 280 -12.60 3.57 14.16
N SER A 281 -11.90 2.60 13.59
CA SER A 281 -10.87 2.82 12.57
C SER A 281 -11.43 2.82 11.14
N ASP A 282 -12.71 2.47 10.98
CA ASP A 282 -13.37 2.38 9.67
C ASP A 282 -14.06 3.71 9.33
N LEU A 283 -13.57 4.35 8.28
CA LEU A 283 -14.10 5.63 7.83
C LEU A 283 -15.61 5.57 7.46
N ARG A 284 -16.10 4.42 7.01
CA ARG A 284 -17.53 4.24 6.67
C ARG A 284 -18.41 4.32 7.92
N GLU A 285 -17.97 3.71 9.01
CA GLU A 285 -18.64 3.77 10.31
C GLU A 285 -18.63 5.18 10.89
N LEU A 286 -17.52 5.90 10.71
CA LEU A 286 -17.40 7.28 11.17
C LEU A 286 -18.30 8.22 10.36
N LEU A 287 -18.32 8.09 9.03
CA LEU A 287 -19.23 8.86 8.16
C LEU A 287 -20.71 8.61 8.49
N ALA A 288 -21.07 7.39 8.87
CA ALA A 288 -22.44 7.07 9.27
C ALA A 288 -22.86 7.68 10.62
N ARG A 289 -21.90 8.13 11.43
CA ARG A 289 -22.12 8.69 12.77
C ARG A 289 -21.77 10.17 12.90
N GLU A 290 -21.21 10.80 11.89
CA GLU A 290 -20.67 12.16 11.99
C GLU A 290 -21.74 13.23 12.27
N SER A 291 -23.03 12.96 11.96
CA SER A 291 -24.13 13.86 12.31
C SER A 291 -24.47 13.86 13.80
N ASP A 292 -24.20 12.75 14.48
CA ASP A 292 -24.65 12.50 15.85
C ASP A 292 -23.51 12.39 16.86
N ASP A 293 -22.25 12.25 16.39
CA ASP A 293 -21.07 12.17 17.22
C ASP A 293 -19.96 13.11 16.74
N VAL A 294 -19.70 14.15 17.52
CA VAL A 294 -18.66 15.17 17.21
C VAL A 294 -17.27 14.56 17.02
N ARG A 295 -16.91 13.48 17.74
CA ARG A 295 -15.61 12.83 17.64
C ARG A 295 -15.46 12.10 16.30
N ALA A 296 -16.54 11.51 15.79
CA ALA A 296 -16.58 10.94 14.45
C ALA A 296 -16.38 12.02 13.39
N ALA A 297 -17.08 13.16 13.54
CA ALA A 297 -16.94 14.31 12.63
C ALA A 297 -15.50 14.88 12.64
N GLU A 298 -14.91 15.06 13.82
CA GLU A 298 -13.55 15.55 13.98
C GLU A 298 -12.51 14.60 13.35
N ALA A 299 -12.66 13.29 13.54
CA ALA A 299 -11.74 12.30 12.94
C ALA A 299 -11.79 12.34 11.41
N VAL A 300 -13.00 12.42 10.81
CA VAL A 300 -13.18 12.55 9.36
C VAL A 300 -12.62 13.89 8.86
N ALA A 301 -12.90 14.99 9.57
CA ALA A 301 -12.39 16.31 9.20
C ALA A 301 -10.86 16.35 9.24
N LEU A 302 -10.24 15.79 10.29
CA LEU A 302 -8.77 15.72 10.43
C LEU A 302 -8.13 14.91 9.29
N PHE A 303 -8.70 13.77 8.93
CA PHE A 303 -8.22 12.95 7.80
C PHE A 303 -8.23 13.75 6.49
N CYS A 304 -9.34 14.41 6.18
CA CYS A 304 -9.46 15.21 4.96
C CYS A 304 -8.51 16.41 4.97
N TYR A 305 -8.39 17.09 6.12
CA TYR A 305 -7.54 18.26 6.28
C TYR A 305 -6.07 17.92 6.09
N GLN A 306 -5.58 16.83 6.67
CA GLN A 306 -4.19 16.41 6.52
C GLN A 306 -3.88 15.99 5.07
N ALA A 307 -4.78 15.26 4.41
CA ALA A 307 -4.62 14.93 3.00
C ALA A 307 -4.56 16.18 2.12
N LYS A 308 -5.44 17.16 2.36
CA LYS A 308 -5.43 18.47 1.67
C LYS A 308 -4.11 19.21 1.86
N LYS A 309 -3.59 19.30 3.09
CA LYS A 309 -2.29 19.93 3.39
C LYS A 309 -1.15 19.28 2.60
N TRP A 310 -1.09 17.97 2.57
CA TRP A 310 -0.06 17.23 1.85
C TRP A 310 -0.15 17.43 0.33
N ILE A 311 -1.36 17.55 -0.25
CA ILE A 311 -1.54 17.91 -1.66
C ILE A 311 -0.95 19.28 -1.93
N GLY A 312 -1.25 20.28 -1.10
CA GLY A 312 -0.68 21.62 -1.22
C GLY A 312 0.84 21.64 -1.11
N SER A 313 1.40 20.92 -0.13
CA SER A 313 2.84 20.78 0.06
C SER A 313 3.52 20.16 -1.16
N PHE A 314 2.96 19.10 -1.72
CA PHE A 314 3.52 18.44 -2.91
C PHE A 314 3.33 19.25 -4.20
N ALA A 315 2.24 20.00 -4.33
CA ALA A 315 2.08 20.94 -5.44
C ALA A 315 3.20 21.99 -5.40
N ALA A 316 3.57 22.51 -4.22
CA ALA A 316 4.70 23.40 -4.05
C ALA A 316 6.04 22.73 -4.40
N ALA A 317 6.30 21.51 -3.90
CA ALA A 317 7.53 20.76 -4.20
C ALA A 317 7.69 20.43 -5.70
N LEU A 318 6.58 20.21 -6.40
CA LEU A 318 6.54 19.96 -7.85
C LEU A 318 6.63 21.26 -8.69
N GLY A 319 6.40 22.44 -8.10
CA GLY A 319 6.27 23.71 -8.81
C GLY A 319 4.96 23.81 -9.59
N GLY A 320 3.88 23.25 -9.05
CA GLY A 320 2.53 23.20 -9.61
C GLY A 320 2.00 21.76 -9.70
N LEU A 321 0.81 21.60 -10.26
CA LEU A 321 0.14 20.31 -10.38
C LEU A 321 -0.56 20.19 -11.74
N ASP A 322 -0.44 19.06 -12.39
CA ASP A 322 -1.14 18.73 -13.65
C ASP A 322 -2.19 17.63 -13.44
N THR A 323 -1.89 16.68 -12.57
CA THR A 323 -2.79 15.54 -12.33
C THR A 323 -2.78 15.11 -10.86
N LEU A 324 -3.97 14.90 -10.29
CA LEU A 324 -4.19 14.26 -8.99
C LEU A 324 -4.88 12.93 -9.21
N VAL A 325 -4.32 11.84 -8.66
CA VAL A 325 -4.89 10.49 -8.77
C VAL A 325 -5.29 10.00 -7.38
N PHE A 326 -6.55 9.64 -7.21
CA PHE A 326 -7.05 8.94 -6.02
C PHE A 326 -7.08 7.43 -6.26
N ALA A 327 -6.56 6.67 -5.31
CA ALA A 327 -6.51 5.21 -5.31
C ALA A 327 -6.63 4.66 -3.88
N GLY A 328 -6.64 3.33 -3.74
CA GLY A 328 -6.88 2.65 -2.47
C GLY A 328 -8.37 2.68 -2.08
N GLY A 329 -8.75 1.86 -1.12
CA GLY A 329 -10.16 1.61 -0.82
C GLY A 329 -10.99 2.87 -0.54
N ILE A 330 -10.43 3.84 0.18
CA ILE A 330 -11.07 5.14 0.46
C ILE A 330 -11.02 6.03 -0.80
N GLY A 331 -9.85 6.15 -1.42
CA GLY A 331 -9.67 6.99 -2.61
C GLY A 331 -10.55 6.57 -3.78
N GLU A 332 -10.79 5.28 -3.95
CA GLU A 332 -11.61 4.71 -5.03
C GLU A 332 -13.12 4.81 -4.76
N ASN A 333 -13.55 4.62 -3.51
CA ASN A 333 -14.98 4.34 -3.21
C ASN A 333 -15.65 5.40 -2.34
N ALA A 334 -14.95 6.43 -1.85
CA ALA A 334 -15.51 7.46 -0.97
C ALA A 334 -15.59 8.84 -1.66
N PRO A 335 -16.59 9.10 -2.51
CA PRO A 335 -16.71 10.37 -3.24
C PRO A 335 -16.83 11.59 -2.31
N LEU A 336 -17.49 11.44 -1.16
CA LEU A 336 -17.61 12.50 -0.17
C LEU A 336 -16.22 12.93 0.37
N ILE A 337 -15.35 11.96 0.66
CA ILE A 337 -14.00 12.22 1.15
C ILE A 337 -13.15 12.92 0.08
N ARG A 338 -13.19 12.47 -1.17
CA ARG A 338 -12.50 13.14 -2.26
C ARG A 338 -12.98 14.58 -2.44
N GLY A 339 -14.32 14.79 -2.33
CA GLY A 339 -14.91 16.12 -2.34
C GLY A 339 -14.36 17.03 -1.24
N ARG A 340 -14.36 16.56 0.02
CA ARG A 340 -13.84 17.31 1.17
C ARG A 340 -12.32 17.57 1.09
N ILE A 341 -11.54 16.63 0.57
CA ILE A 341 -10.10 16.82 0.35
C ILE A 341 -9.86 17.91 -0.70
N CYS A 342 -10.61 17.89 -1.81
CA CYS A 342 -10.44 18.84 -2.91
C CYS A 342 -11.11 20.20 -2.67
N ASP A 343 -12.03 20.30 -1.70
CA ASP A 343 -12.69 21.57 -1.37
C ASP A 343 -11.66 22.62 -0.97
N GLY A 344 -11.78 23.84 -1.55
CA GLY A 344 -10.84 24.93 -1.34
C GLY A 344 -9.50 24.81 -2.05
N LEU A 345 -9.28 23.78 -2.91
CA LEU A 345 -8.06 23.65 -3.73
C LEU A 345 -8.20 24.23 -5.15
N GLY A 346 -9.23 25.05 -5.41
CA GLY A 346 -9.43 25.73 -6.69
C GLY A 346 -8.24 26.60 -7.11
N PHE A 347 -7.53 27.21 -6.15
CA PHE A 347 -6.31 27.98 -6.42
C PHE A 347 -5.15 27.16 -7.03
N LEU A 348 -5.18 25.84 -6.88
CA LEU A 348 -4.26 24.91 -7.56
C LEU A 348 -4.81 24.46 -8.92
N GLY A 349 -6.03 24.87 -9.30
CA GLY A 349 -6.71 24.40 -10.50
C GLY A 349 -7.45 23.08 -10.33
N ILE A 350 -7.69 22.64 -9.09
CA ILE A 350 -8.45 21.41 -8.77
C ILE A 350 -9.92 21.77 -8.68
N GLU A 351 -10.70 21.34 -9.65
CA GLU A 351 -12.16 21.54 -9.72
C GLU A 351 -12.87 20.24 -10.03
N LEU A 352 -13.77 19.79 -9.14
CA LEU A 352 -14.48 18.53 -9.29
C LEU A 352 -15.86 18.67 -9.93
N SER A 353 -16.18 17.76 -10.84
CA SER A 353 -17.55 17.50 -11.27
C SER A 353 -18.25 16.63 -10.23
N GLN A 354 -19.17 17.20 -9.46
CA GLN A 354 -19.93 16.47 -8.43
C GLN A 354 -20.60 15.20 -8.99
N LYS A 355 -21.20 15.31 -10.18
CA LYS A 355 -21.86 14.18 -10.85
C LYS A 355 -20.90 13.05 -11.18
N ARG A 356 -19.70 13.35 -11.70
CA ARG A 356 -18.67 12.35 -12.05
C ARG A 356 -18.03 11.77 -10.78
N ASN A 357 -17.77 12.62 -9.79
CA ASN A 357 -17.22 12.18 -8.50
C ASN A 357 -18.17 11.22 -7.77
N ALA A 358 -19.46 11.53 -7.69
CA ALA A 358 -20.46 10.67 -7.04
C ALA A 358 -20.56 9.26 -7.69
N LYS A 359 -20.26 9.16 -8.99
CA LYS A 359 -20.27 7.89 -9.74
C LYS A 359 -18.92 7.16 -9.75
N ASN A 360 -17.91 7.65 -9.02
CA ASN A 360 -16.55 7.13 -9.08
C ASN A 360 -16.01 7.01 -10.52
N ALA A 361 -16.33 8.00 -11.38
CA ALA A 361 -15.89 7.97 -12.77
C ALA A 361 -14.35 8.02 -12.85
N PRO A 362 -13.73 7.47 -13.92
CA PRO A 362 -12.26 7.48 -14.07
C PRO A 362 -11.66 8.89 -14.11
N LEU A 363 -12.40 9.88 -14.60
CA LEU A 363 -12.05 11.31 -14.61
C LEU A 363 -13.15 12.09 -13.88
N ILE A 364 -12.81 12.72 -12.77
CA ILE A 364 -13.76 13.41 -11.89
C ILE A 364 -13.58 14.93 -11.84
N SER A 365 -12.54 15.49 -12.49
CA SER A 365 -12.41 16.95 -12.65
C SER A 365 -13.40 17.50 -13.65
N LEU A 366 -13.68 18.82 -13.61
CA LEU A 366 -14.37 19.52 -14.68
C LEU A 366 -13.55 19.49 -15.97
N ASP A 367 -14.19 19.59 -17.13
CA ASP A 367 -13.47 19.56 -18.42
C ASP A 367 -12.61 20.80 -18.62
N ALA A 368 -13.06 21.94 -18.14
CA ALA A 368 -12.33 23.21 -18.12
C ALA A 368 -11.29 23.28 -16.99
N GLY A 369 -11.30 22.35 -16.04
CA GLY A 369 -10.36 22.34 -14.92
C GLY A 369 -8.92 22.18 -15.38
N HIS A 370 -8.03 23.01 -14.83
CA HIS A 370 -6.61 22.98 -15.19
C HIS A 370 -5.93 21.68 -14.75
N VAL A 371 -6.26 21.17 -13.55
CA VAL A 371 -5.75 19.92 -13.02
C VAL A 371 -6.71 18.77 -13.31
N LYS A 372 -6.20 17.71 -13.91
CA LYS A 372 -6.98 16.49 -14.13
C LYS A 372 -7.04 15.68 -12.83
N VAL A 373 -8.24 15.44 -12.31
CA VAL A 373 -8.45 14.61 -11.12
C VAL A 373 -9.04 13.26 -11.55
N ARG A 374 -8.32 12.18 -11.24
CA ARG A 374 -8.67 10.81 -11.66
C ARG A 374 -8.89 9.90 -10.47
N VAL A 375 -9.72 8.88 -10.68
CA VAL A 375 -9.84 7.72 -9.80
C VAL A 375 -9.29 6.52 -10.57
N ILE A 376 -8.23 5.91 -10.06
CA ILE A 376 -7.62 4.73 -10.65
C ILE A 376 -7.56 3.65 -9.58
N ARG A 377 -8.18 2.50 -9.85
CA ARG A 377 -8.12 1.35 -8.96
C ARG A 377 -6.70 0.77 -8.97
N THR A 378 -6.10 0.62 -7.80
CA THR A 378 -4.77 0.01 -7.66
C THR A 378 -4.82 -1.51 -7.73
N ASP A 379 -3.74 -2.14 -8.22
CA ASP A 379 -3.58 -3.60 -8.27
C ASP A 379 -2.12 -3.97 -7.95
N GLU A 380 -1.80 -4.07 -6.67
CA GLU A 380 -0.46 -4.40 -6.18
C GLU A 380 -0.09 -5.84 -6.54
N GLU A 381 -1.06 -6.76 -6.49
CA GLU A 381 -0.87 -8.17 -6.83
C GLU A 381 -0.43 -8.32 -8.29
N LEU A 382 -1.00 -7.53 -9.21
CA LEU A 382 -0.58 -7.51 -10.61
C LEU A 382 0.85 -6.97 -10.76
N MET A 383 1.23 -5.95 -10.01
CA MET A 383 2.61 -5.44 -10.01
C MET A 383 3.61 -6.46 -9.50
N ILE A 384 3.27 -7.21 -8.46
CA ILE A 384 4.09 -8.35 -7.99
C ILE A 384 4.23 -9.38 -9.12
N ALA A 385 3.13 -9.76 -9.78
CA ALA A 385 3.18 -10.74 -10.88
C ALA A 385 4.06 -10.26 -12.04
N ARG A 386 3.97 -8.99 -12.44
CA ARG A 386 4.84 -8.37 -13.46
C ARG A 386 6.31 -8.40 -13.05
N SER A 387 6.60 -8.04 -11.80
CA SER A 387 7.95 -8.08 -11.23
C SER A 387 8.55 -9.49 -11.27
N VAL A 388 7.78 -10.50 -10.87
CA VAL A 388 8.21 -11.92 -10.93
C VAL A 388 8.47 -12.34 -12.37
N THR A 389 7.56 -11.98 -13.29
CA THR A 389 7.72 -12.28 -14.73
C THR A 389 9.02 -11.70 -15.28
N SER A 390 9.34 -10.44 -14.91
CA SER A 390 10.55 -9.76 -15.34
C SER A 390 11.81 -10.39 -14.76
N VAL A 391 11.86 -10.58 -13.43
CA VAL A 391 13.05 -11.11 -12.71
C VAL A 391 13.40 -12.53 -13.13
N LEU A 392 12.39 -13.36 -13.40
CA LEU A 392 12.57 -14.78 -13.74
C LEU A 392 12.43 -15.10 -15.24
N ASN A 393 12.24 -14.07 -16.09
CA ASN A 393 12.06 -14.21 -17.54
C ASN A 393 10.95 -15.20 -17.94
N LEU A 394 9.84 -15.23 -17.19
CA LEU A 394 8.75 -16.18 -17.42
C LEU A 394 7.81 -15.80 -18.59
N GLY A 395 7.99 -14.63 -19.19
CA GLY A 395 7.18 -14.12 -20.31
C GLY A 395 7.77 -14.36 -21.70
N SER A 396 9.01 -14.82 -21.80
CA SER A 396 9.64 -15.18 -23.08
C SER A 396 9.23 -16.60 -23.47
N ILE A 397 8.06 -16.75 -24.07
CA ILE A 397 7.82 -17.90 -24.95
C ILE A 397 8.83 -17.74 -26.09
N ARG A 398 9.89 -18.54 -26.11
CA ARG A 398 10.66 -18.72 -27.33
C ARG A 398 9.66 -19.24 -28.36
N GLU A 399 9.33 -18.41 -29.34
CA GLU A 399 8.75 -18.90 -30.58
C GLU A 399 9.80 -19.87 -31.19
N THR A 400 9.59 -21.16 -30.97
CA THR A 400 10.29 -22.24 -31.66
C THR A 400 9.43 -22.65 -32.84
#